data_7758fad3a8c890bd49592449780322b4
#
_entry.id   7758fad3a8c890bd49592449780322b4
#
_cell.length_a   1.000
_cell.length_b   1.000
_cell.length_c   1.000
_cell.angle_alpha   90.00
_cell.angle_beta   90.00
_cell.angle_gamma   90.00
#
_symmetry.space_group_name_H-M   'P 1'
#
loop_
_entity.id
_entity.type
_entity.pdbx_description
1 polymer ?
#
loop_
_entity_poly.entity_id
_entity_poly.type
_entity_poly.pdbx_seq_one_letter_code
_entity_poly.pdbx_strand_id
1 'polypeptide(L)'
;MTKIKQLGCALSLVGIAITTAYSQDTASEYVAPPDAGPKGKAPRMKVQLLNPGEPTKQYAVIFYQGDEAFSGLLEFAQKYHVTSAHFTAIGAVNGATLGWFDPQRKMYKKIPIQGQHELIGMSGDIALYQGKPVVHTHMLVGNSDGTTRGGHVLAAYVSPTLEVMVTVDPVTMQKRFDPDTDLTLIDPSPANKEEK
;
A
#
# COMPACT_ATOMS: atom_id res chain seq x y z
N MET A 1 -29.28 22.25 -82.70
CA MET A 1 -28.49 21.31 -81.86
C MET A 1 -27.93 22.07 -80.64
N THR A 2 -28.65 22.10 -79.54
CA THR A 2 -28.35 22.97 -78.40
C THR A 2 -27.87 22.07 -77.25
N LYS A 3 -26.61 22.19 -76.84
CA LYS A 3 -26.01 21.45 -75.74
C LYS A 3 -26.37 22.09 -74.38
N ILE A 4 -27.10 21.39 -73.57
CA ILE A 4 -27.38 21.74 -72.18
C ILE A 4 -26.19 21.34 -71.35
N LYS A 5 -25.54 22.29 -70.66
CA LYS A 5 -24.51 22.00 -69.63
C LYS A 5 -25.22 21.81 -68.30
N GLN A 6 -25.08 20.64 -67.75
CA GLN A 6 -25.45 20.36 -66.32
C GLN A 6 -24.38 20.92 -65.38
N LEU A 7 -24.84 21.80 -64.49
CA LEU A 7 -24.01 22.31 -63.40
C LEU A 7 -24.23 21.42 -62.19
N GLY A 8 -23.19 20.63 -61.81
CA GLY A 8 -23.22 19.83 -60.62
C GLY A 8 -22.86 20.65 -59.40
N CYS A 9 -23.80 20.79 -58.48
CA CYS A 9 -23.58 21.42 -57.19
C CYS A 9 -23.03 20.37 -56.20
N ALA A 10 -21.76 20.49 -55.85
CA ALA A 10 -21.16 19.62 -54.81
C ALA A 10 -21.43 20.25 -53.45
N LEU A 11 -22.31 19.60 -52.66
CA LEU A 11 -22.52 19.95 -51.25
C LEU A 11 -21.39 19.29 -50.41
N SER A 12 -20.48 20.10 -49.91
CA SER A 12 -19.47 19.67 -48.94
C SER A 12 -20.09 19.66 -47.54
N LEU A 13 -20.37 18.46 -47.03
CA LEU A 13 -20.70 18.24 -45.59
C LEU A 13 -19.42 18.38 -44.75
N VAL A 14 -19.29 19.49 -44.06
CA VAL A 14 -18.28 19.63 -43.00
C VAL A 14 -18.79 18.94 -41.75
N GLY A 15 -18.32 17.73 -41.50
CA GLY A 15 -18.58 17.02 -40.26
C GLY A 15 -17.77 17.64 -39.12
N ILE A 16 -18.46 18.30 -38.18
CA ILE A 16 -17.86 18.75 -36.92
C ILE A 16 -17.73 17.51 -36.03
N ALA A 17 -16.53 16.96 -35.92
CA ALA A 17 -16.23 15.94 -34.93
C ALA A 17 -16.16 16.61 -33.56
N ILE A 18 -17.20 16.46 -32.75
CA ILE A 18 -17.19 16.82 -31.33
C ILE A 18 -16.37 15.74 -30.61
N THR A 19 -15.07 15.99 -30.42
CA THR A 19 -14.24 15.19 -29.50
C THR A 19 -14.64 15.60 -28.09
N THR A 20 -15.49 14.80 -27.45
CA THR A 20 -15.64 14.83 -26.00
C THR A 20 -14.31 14.41 -25.40
N ALA A 21 -13.51 15.36 -24.96
CA ALA A 21 -12.37 15.13 -24.10
C ALA A 21 -12.93 14.60 -22.77
N TYR A 22 -12.92 13.28 -22.59
CA TYR A 22 -13.00 12.69 -21.26
C TYR A 22 -11.75 13.18 -20.50
N SER A 23 -11.95 14.13 -19.59
CA SER A 23 -10.98 14.42 -18.55
C SER A 23 -10.82 13.11 -17.76
N GLN A 24 -9.80 12.31 -18.08
CA GLN A 24 -9.30 11.31 -17.18
C GLN A 24 -8.77 12.10 -16.00
N ASP A 25 -9.48 12.01 -14.87
CA ASP A 25 -8.98 12.38 -13.57
C ASP A 25 -7.76 11.46 -13.32
N THR A 26 -6.59 11.89 -13.79
CA THR A 26 -5.33 11.20 -13.57
C THR A 26 -5.02 11.38 -12.11
N ALA A 27 -5.52 10.43 -11.29
CA ALA A 27 -5.08 10.30 -9.90
C ALA A 27 -3.56 10.50 -9.89
N SER A 28 -3.07 11.52 -9.17
CA SER A 28 -1.67 11.91 -9.17
C SER A 28 -0.75 10.68 -9.16
N GLU A 29 0.21 10.61 -10.06
CA GLU A 29 1.20 9.52 -10.14
C GLU A 29 2.01 9.39 -8.83
N TYR A 30 2.05 10.46 -8.04
CA TYR A 30 2.77 10.55 -6.78
C TYR A 30 1.82 10.77 -5.60
N VAL A 31 2.25 10.36 -4.40
CA VAL A 31 1.57 10.59 -3.12
C VAL A 31 2.57 11.02 -2.07
N ALA A 32 2.23 12.04 -1.30
CA ALA A 32 3.07 12.51 -0.19
C ALA A 32 3.07 11.50 0.98
N PRO A 33 4.16 11.36 1.77
CA PRO A 33 4.24 10.42 2.87
C PRO A 33 3.08 10.51 3.88
N PRO A 34 2.58 11.69 4.31
CA PRO A 34 1.44 11.77 5.22
C PRO A 34 0.14 11.18 4.65
N ASP A 35 -0.01 11.17 3.31
CA ASP A 35 -1.19 10.66 2.60
C ASP A 35 -1.04 9.21 2.14
N ALA A 36 0.13 8.62 2.36
CA ALA A 36 0.47 7.25 1.94
C ALA A 36 -0.03 6.17 2.91
N GLY A 37 -0.72 6.55 4.00
CA GLY A 37 -1.27 5.64 5.00
C GLY A 37 -2.44 4.79 4.50
N PRO A 38 -2.84 3.77 5.30
CA PRO A 38 -3.89 2.83 4.94
C PRO A 38 -5.26 3.51 4.83
N LYS A 39 -6.06 3.12 3.81
CA LYS A 39 -7.37 3.72 3.49
C LYS A 39 -8.49 2.68 3.30
N GLY A 40 -8.21 1.42 3.61
CA GLY A 40 -9.14 0.30 3.43
C GLY A 40 -9.73 -0.22 4.75
N LYS A 41 -10.18 -1.47 4.72
CA LYS A 41 -10.72 -2.22 5.87
C LYS A 41 -10.38 -3.70 5.73
N ALA A 42 -10.32 -4.42 6.87
CA ALA A 42 -10.09 -5.86 6.92
C ALA A 42 -11.17 -6.58 7.76
N PRO A 43 -12.44 -6.60 7.32
CA PRO A 43 -13.56 -7.11 8.12
C PRO A 43 -13.49 -8.63 8.37
N ARG A 44 -12.71 -9.37 7.59
CA ARG A 44 -12.58 -10.83 7.68
C ARG A 44 -11.33 -11.30 8.42
N MET A 45 -10.44 -10.36 8.80
CA MET A 45 -9.20 -10.64 9.51
C MET A 45 -9.44 -11.48 10.77
N LYS A 46 -8.61 -12.52 10.94
CA LYS A 46 -8.56 -13.37 12.15
C LYS A 46 -7.20 -13.22 12.81
N VAL A 47 -7.20 -13.22 14.14
CA VAL A 47 -5.97 -13.07 14.95
C VAL A 47 -5.93 -14.20 15.96
N GLN A 48 -4.79 -14.89 16.03
CA GLN A 48 -4.51 -15.92 17.01
C GLN A 48 -3.22 -15.60 17.75
N LEU A 49 -3.27 -15.55 19.08
CA LEU A 49 -2.06 -15.52 19.94
C LEU A 49 -1.45 -16.92 19.98
N LEU A 50 -0.17 -17.04 19.64
CA LEU A 50 0.51 -18.32 19.49
C LEU A 50 1.25 -18.75 20.77
N ASN A 51 1.69 -17.80 21.62
CA ASN A 51 2.50 -18.04 22.80
C ASN A 51 1.98 -17.29 24.06
N PRO A 52 0.82 -17.68 24.61
CA PRO A 52 0.28 -17.04 25.81
C PRO A 52 1.26 -17.20 26.99
N GLY A 53 1.44 -16.11 27.77
CA GLY A 53 2.31 -16.13 28.95
C GLY A 53 3.71 -15.54 28.74
N GLU A 54 4.22 -15.47 27.53
CA GLU A 54 5.54 -14.91 27.24
C GLU A 54 5.51 -13.36 27.17
N PRO A 55 6.61 -12.68 27.56
CA PRO A 55 6.70 -11.22 27.45
C PRO A 55 6.69 -10.77 25.97
N THR A 56 7.41 -11.45 25.09
CA THR A 56 7.35 -11.27 23.64
C THR A 56 6.17 -12.06 23.11
N LYS A 57 5.18 -11.37 22.52
CA LYS A 57 3.98 -12.03 21.99
C LYS A 57 4.16 -12.40 20.53
N GLN A 58 3.67 -13.56 20.15
CA GLN A 58 3.61 -14.00 18.75
C GLN A 58 2.17 -14.18 18.32
N TYR A 59 1.82 -13.62 17.16
CA TYR A 59 0.49 -13.71 16.58
C TYR A 59 0.53 -14.23 15.16
N ALA A 60 -0.45 -15.06 14.81
CA ALA A 60 -0.86 -15.29 13.45
C ALA A 60 -2.02 -14.34 13.13
N VAL A 61 -1.84 -13.47 12.14
CA VAL A 61 -2.87 -12.55 11.63
C VAL A 61 -3.20 -12.98 10.22
N ILE A 62 -4.39 -13.52 10.04
CA ILE A 62 -4.84 -14.12 8.78
C ILE A 62 -5.87 -13.21 8.13
N PHE A 63 -5.60 -12.81 6.90
CA PHE A 63 -6.51 -12.06 6.05
C PHE A 63 -7.14 -12.97 5.00
N TYR A 64 -8.34 -12.62 4.59
CA TYR A 64 -9.12 -13.36 3.62
C TYR A 64 -9.52 -12.47 2.45
N GLN A 65 -10.02 -13.12 1.39
CA GLN A 65 -10.44 -12.43 0.18
C GLN A 65 -11.30 -11.18 0.46
N GLY A 66 -10.85 -10.03 -0.05
CA GLY A 66 -11.50 -8.73 0.08
C GLY A 66 -11.00 -7.88 1.26
N ASP A 67 -10.19 -8.44 2.17
CA ASP A 67 -9.52 -7.63 3.19
C ASP A 67 -8.42 -6.76 2.57
N GLU A 68 -8.23 -5.56 3.11
CA GLU A 68 -7.07 -4.71 2.79
C GLU A 68 -6.02 -4.88 3.90
N ALA A 69 -4.91 -5.52 3.56
CA ALA A 69 -3.94 -6.01 4.54
C ALA A 69 -3.23 -4.87 5.31
N PHE A 70 -2.90 -3.76 4.64
CA PHE A 70 -2.22 -2.64 5.29
C PHE A 70 -3.10 -1.99 6.36
N SER A 71 -4.39 -1.77 6.05
CA SER A 71 -5.38 -1.28 7.03
C SER A 71 -5.60 -2.27 8.15
N GLY A 72 -5.69 -3.56 7.85
CA GLY A 72 -5.90 -4.59 8.85
C GLY A 72 -4.73 -4.73 9.82
N LEU A 73 -3.48 -4.57 9.37
CA LEU A 73 -2.32 -4.52 10.27
C LEU A 73 -2.38 -3.31 11.22
N LEU A 74 -2.85 -2.15 10.73
CA LEU A 74 -3.08 -1.00 11.61
C LEU A 74 -4.21 -1.26 12.60
N GLU A 75 -5.34 -1.85 12.16
CA GLU A 75 -6.45 -2.24 13.05
C GLU A 75 -5.98 -3.25 14.12
N PHE A 76 -5.16 -4.24 13.73
CA PHE A 76 -4.53 -5.18 14.66
C PHE A 76 -3.70 -4.43 15.69
N ALA A 77 -2.79 -3.54 15.26
CA ALA A 77 -1.91 -2.79 16.15
C ALA A 77 -2.70 -1.94 17.15
N GLN A 78 -3.75 -1.28 16.73
CA GLN A 78 -4.63 -0.48 17.58
C GLN A 78 -5.38 -1.34 18.60
N LYS A 79 -6.00 -2.43 18.14
CA LYS A 79 -6.83 -3.33 18.95
C LYS A 79 -6.02 -4.06 20.03
N TYR A 80 -4.80 -4.46 19.71
CA TYR A 80 -3.92 -5.22 20.63
C TYR A 80 -2.88 -4.35 21.34
N HIS A 81 -2.99 -3.00 21.21
CA HIS A 81 -2.10 -2.02 21.83
C HIS A 81 -0.62 -2.28 21.53
N VAL A 82 -0.32 -2.61 20.27
CA VAL A 82 1.04 -2.91 19.82
C VAL A 82 1.84 -1.63 19.74
N THR A 83 2.95 -1.57 20.47
CA THR A 83 3.86 -0.41 20.53
C THR A 83 5.20 -0.67 19.85
N SER A 84 5.52 -1.93 19.60
CA SER A 84 6.71 -2.39 18.90
C SER A 84 6.46 -3.79 18.34
N ALA A 85 6.64 -3.97 17.05
CA ALA A 85 6.57 -5.28 16.43
C ALA A 85 7.35 -5.30 15.10
N HIS A 86 7.72 -6.51 14.71
CA HIS A 86 8.13 -6.81 13.34
C HIS A 86 7.30 -7.99 12.83
N PHE A 87 7.19 -8.12 11.49
CA PHE A 87 6.39 -9.18 10.89
C PHE A 87 6.91 -9.61 9.54
N THR A 88 6.52 -10.83 9.16
CA THR A 88 6.69 -11.38 7.81
C THR A 88 5.38 -12.00 7.36
N ALA A 89 5.18 -12.06 6.03
CA ALA A 89 3.98 -12.67 5.48
C ALA A 89 4.24 -13.35 4.12
N ILE A 90 3.38 -14.33 3.84
CA ILE A 90 3.20 -14.96 2.53
C ILE A 90 1.71 -15.07 2.21
N GLY A 91 1.37 -15.31 0.96
CA GLY A 91 -0.02 -15.45 0.52
C GLY A 91 -0.23 -14.97 -0.90
N ALA A 92 -1.38 -14.34 -1.16
CA ALA A 92 -1.65 -13.78 -2.47
C ALA A 92 -2.58 -12.56 -2.42
N VAL A 93 -2.52 -11.74 -3.48
CA VAL A 93 -3.31 -10.53 -3.65
C VAL A 93 -3.93 -10.49 -5.04
N ASN A 94 -5.11 -9.88 -5.18
CA ASN A 94 -5.73 -9.62 -6.49
C ASN A 94 -5.57 -8.16 -6.94
N GLY A 95 -4.76 -7.42 -6.23
CA GLY A 95 -4.40 -6.04 -6.54
C GLY A 95 -3.63 -5.41 -5.41
N ALA A 96 -2.76 -4.48 -5.77
CA ALA A 96 -2.02 -3.67 -4.80
C ALA A 96 -1.62 -2.33 -5.40
N THR A 97 -1.27 -1.40 -4.55
CA THR A 97 -0.53 -0.20 -4.93
C THR A 97 0.76 -0.18 -4.13
N LEU A 98 1.88 -0.22 -4.83
CA LEU A 98 3.20 -0.08 -4.23
C LEU A 98 3.72 1.34 -4.43
N GLY A 99 4.74 1.69 -3.67
CA GLY A 99 5.42 2.97 -3.75
C GLY A 99 6.92 2.79 -3.97
N TRP A 100 7.49 3.64 -4.82
CA TRP A 100 8.93 3.87 -4.88
C TRP A 100 9.19 5.30 -4.41
N PHE A 101 9.99 5.45 -3.36
CA PHE A 101 10.27 6.77 -2.80
C PHE A 101 11.23 7.54 -3.73
N ASP A 102 10.78 8.70 -4.19
CA ASP A 102 11.58 9.66 -4.96
C ASP A 102 12.20 10.69 -3.98
N PRO A 103 13.50 10.63 -3.72
CA PRO A 103 14.12 11.51 -2.74
C PRO A 103 14.19 12.98 -3.19
N GLN A 104 14.12 13.25 -4.50
CA GLN A 104 14.10 14.63 -5.01
C GLN A 104 12.74 15.30 -4.80
N ARG A 105 11.66 14.52 -4.94
CA ARG A 105 10.28 14.98 -4.73
C ARG A 105 9.81 14.80 -3.30
N LYS A 106 10.52 14.01 -2.50
CA LYS A 106 10.09 13.53 -1.19
C LYS A 106 8.67 12.93 -1.21
N MET A 107 8.37 12.15 -2.24
CA MET A 107 7.07 11.56 -2.51
C MET A 107 7.22 10.11 -2.98
N TYR A 108 6.17 9.32 -2.78
CA TYR A 108 6.09 7.97 -3.37
C TYR A 108 5.52 8.02 -4.78
N LYS A 109 6.28 7.54 -5.76
CA LYS A 109 5.76 7.19 -7.09
C LYS A 109 4.92 5.92 -6.94
N LYS A 110 3.66 5.98 -7.35
CA LYS A 110 2.74 4.84 -7.29
C LYS A 110 3.06 3.81 -8.37
N ILE A 111 3.05 2.54 -7.97
CA ILE A 111 3.26 1.39 -8.85
C ILE A 111 2.01 0.50 -8.72
N PRO A 112 1.01 0.63 -9.61
CA PRO A 112 -0.18 -0.19 -9.56
C PRO A 112 0.12 -1.64 -9.95
N ILE A 113 -0.44 -2.57 -9.18
CA ILE A 113 -0.43 -4.02 -9.40
C ILE A 113 -1.89 -4.44 -9.59
N GLN A 114 -2.21 -5.01 -10.75
CA GLN A 114 -3.58 -5.39 -11.11
C GLN A 114 -3.68 -6.89 -11.33
N GLY A 115 -4.74 -7.49 -10.80
CA GLY A 115 -5.01 -8.91 -10.94
C GLY A 115 -4.31 -9.78 -9.89
N GLN A 116 -4.43 -11.10 -10.07
CA GLN A 116 -3.91 -12.08 -9.13
C GLN A 116 -2.38 -12.20 -9.20
N HIS A 117 -1.75 -12.13 -8.03
CA HIS A 117 -0.31 -12.29 -7.85
C HIS A 117 -0.04 -13.09 -6.58
N GLU A 118 1.00 -13.93 -6.62
CA GLU A 118 1.55 -14.53 -5.40
C GLU A 118 2.30 -13.45 -4.59
N LEU A 119 2.05 -13.38 -3.29
CA LEU A 119 2.88 -12.59 -2.38
C LEU A 119 4.05 -13.46 -1.94
N ILE A 120 5.21 -13.25 -2.59
CA ILE A 120 6.45 -14.01 -2.36
C ILE A 120 7.01 -13.71 -0.98
N GLY A 121 6.83 -12.49 -0.51
CA GLY A 121 7.20 -12.07 0.82
C GLY A 121 6.76 -10.64 1.10
N MET A 122 6.41 -10.41 2.35
CA MET A 122 6.18 -9.08 2.92
C MET A 122 6.89 -9.02 4.25
N SER A 123 7.52 -7.89 4.54
CA SER A 123 8.14 -7.64 5.84
C SER A 123 7.91 -6.20 6.26
N GLY A 124 7.86 -5.98 7.57
CA GLY A 124 7.62 -4.64 8.08
C GLY A 124 7.77 -4.53 9.59
N ASP A 125 7.53 -3.32 10.06
CA ASP A 125 7.54 -2.95 11.46
C ASP A 125 6.25 -2.23 11.87
N ILE A 126 5.97 -2.26 13.17
CA ILE A 126 4.96 -1.43 13.82
C ILE A 126 5.68 -0.70 14.94
N ALA A 127 5.57 0.62 14.97
CA ALA A 127 6.16 1.47 15.99
C ALA A 127 5.24 2.66 16.27
N LEU A 128 5.50 3.42 17.34
CA LEU A 128 4.69 4.59 17.67
C LEU A 128 5.23 5.86 17.02
N TYR A 129 4.34 6.63 16.44
CA TYR A 129 4.56 8.02 16.07
C TYR A 129 3.52 8.89 16.75
N GLN A 130 3.96 9.85 17.58
CA GLN A 130 3.08 10.72 18.39
C GLN A 130 2.04 9.92 19.21
N GLY A 131 2.49 8.79 19.79
CA GLY A 131 1.66 7.92 20.63
C GLY A 131 0.66 7.02 19.88
N LYS A 132 0.68 7.00 18.56
CA LYS A 132 -0.20 6.16 17.72
C LYS A 132 0.62 5.13 16.94
N PRO A 133 0.14 3.89 16.80
CA PRO A 133 0.83 2.89 15.99
C PRO A 133 0.85 3.31 14.50
N VAL A 134 2.01 3.12 13.89
CA VAL A 134 2.25 3.30 12.46
C VAL A 134 2.85 2.01 11.92
N VAL A 135 2.31 1.52 10.83
CA VAL A 135 2.82 0.35 10.11
C VAL A 135 3.72 0.82 8.97
N HIS A 136 4.88 0.21 8.85
CA HIS A 136 5.78 0.39 7.72
C HIS A 136 6.09 -0.98 7.12
N THR A 137 5.82 -1.17 5.83
CA THR A 137 5.96 -2.48 5.22
C THR A 137 6.32 -2.40 3.74
N HIS A 138 7.13 -3.35 3.31
CA HIS A 138 7.46 -3.60 1.92
C HIS A 138 7.00 -4.99 1.51
N MET A 139 6.65 -5.16 0.25
CA MET A 139 6.31 -6.48 -0.28
C MET A 139 6.87 -6.71 -1.68
N LEU A 140 7.00 -8.01 -2.01
CA LEU A 140 7.39 -8.52 -3.32
C LEU A 140 6.27 -9.43 -3.83
N VAL A 141 5.74 -9.14 -5.00
CA VAL A 141 4.71 -9.95 -5.66
C VAL A 141 5.28 -10.64 -6.90
N GLY A 142 4.85 -11.88 -7.13
CA GLY A 142 5.23 -12.70 -8.27
C GLY A 142 4.13 -12.74 -9.33
N ASN A 143 4.52 -12.55 -10.58
CA ASN A 143 3.67 -12.74 -11.75
C ASN A 143 3.60 -14.22 -12.14
N SER A 144 2.65 -14.58 -13.00
CA SER A 144 2.48 -15.95 -13.52
C SER A 144 3.68 -16.49 -14.33
N ASP A 145 4.54 -15.60 -14.82
CA ASP A 145 5.78 -15.92 -15.53
C ASP A 145 7.01 -16.00 -14.60
N GLY A 146 6.82 -15.84 -13.28
CA GLY A 146 7.88 -15.87 -12.27
C GLY A 146 8.65 -14.56 -12.12
N THR A 147 8.35 -13.54 -12.92
CA THR A 147 8.92 -12.20 -12.70
C THR A 147 8.31 -11.57 -11.46
N THR A 148 9.04 -10.64 -10.84
CA THR A 148 8.62 -10.03 -9.58
C THR A 148 8.58 -8.51 -9.65
N ARG A 149 7.70 -7.92 -8.83
CA ARG A 149 7.62 -6.47 -8.61
C ARG A 149 7.51 -6.22 -7.11
N GLY A 150 8.15 -5.17 -6.62
CA GLY A 150 8.17 -4.88 -5.18
C GLY A 150 8.24 -3.39 -4.89
N GLY A 151 8.00 -3.06 -3.62
CA GLY A 151 8.08 -1.69 -3.12
C GLY A 151 7.41 -1.51 -1.76
N HIS A 152 7.38 -0.26 -1.33
CA HIS A 152 6.63 0.18 -0.16
C HIS A 152 5.12 -0.07 -0.37
N VAL A 153 4.42 -0.59 0.63
CA VAL A 153 2.99 -0.90 0.50
C VAL A 153 2.16 0.35 0.76
N LEU A 154 1.34 0.73 -0.21
CA LEU A 154 0.33 1.78 -0.09
C LEU A 154 -1.08 1.19 0.04
N ALA A 155 -1.32 0.02 -0.57
CA ALA A 155 -2.51 -0.80 -0.42
C ALA A 155 -2.25 -2.22 -0.90
N ALA A 156 -2.90 -3.24 -0.27
CA ALA A 156 -2.80 -4.64 -0.67
C ALA A 156 -4.14 -5.37 -0.42
N TYR A 157 -4.83 -5.75 -1.51
CA TYR A 157 -6.12 -6.43 -1.46
C TYR A 157 -5.94 -7.94 -1.57
N VAL A 158 -6.32 -8.63 -0.51
CA VAL A 158 -6.06 -10.06 -0.34
C VAL A 158 -6.97 -10.93 -1.21
N SER A 159 -6.39 -11.98 -1.81
CA SER A 159 -7.12 -13.07 -2.49
C SER A 159 -6.16 -14.23 -2.82
N PRO A 160 -6.42 -15.46 -2.38
CA PRO A 160 -7.51 -15.89 -1.48
C PRO A 160 -7.22 -15.60 -0.01
N THR A 161 -5.95 -15.69 0.44
CA THR A 161 -5.51 -15.50 1.82
C THR A 161 -4.14 -14.83 1.89
N LEU A 162 -3.88 -14.19 3.03
CA LEU A 162 -2.57 -13.68 3.40
C LEU A 162 -2.31 -14.01 4.87
N GLU A 163 -1.17 -14.61 5.15
CA GLU A 163 -0.78 -15.13 6.45
C GLU A 163 0.39 -14.32 6.99
N VAL A 164 0.16 -13.55 8.04
CA VAL A 164 1.16 -12.67 8.65
C VAL A 164 1.56 -13.22 10.01
N MET A 165 2.85 -13.48 10.18
CA MET A 165 3.44 -13.82 11.48
C MET A 165 4.01 -12.56 12.10
N VAL A 166 3.46 -12.16 13.25
CA VAL A 166 3.81 -10.93 13.96
C VAL A 166 4.48 -11.28 15.28
N THR A 167 5.65 -10.71 15.51
CA THR A 167 6.32 -10.72 16.82
C THR A 167 6.20 -9.33 17.44
N VAL A 168 5.56 -9.25 18.61
CA VAL A 168 5.41 -8.01 19.39
C VAL A 168 6.44 -8.01 20.50
N ASP A 169 7.31 -7.00 20.48
CA ASP A 169 8.39 -6.87 21.43
C ASP A 169 7.92 -6.13 22.71
N PRO A 170 8.50 -6.43 23.90
CA PRO A 170 8.09 -5.82 25.15
C PRO A 170 8.55 -4.35 25.29
N VAL A 171 9.53 -3.94 24.50
CA VAL A 171 10.10 -2.58 24.54
C VAL A 171 9.48 -1.76 23.43
N THR A 172 8.92 -0.60 23.80
CA THR A 172 8.31 0.32 22.83
C THR A 172 9.33 0.89 21.84
N MET A 173 9.01 0.84 20.57
CA MET A 173 9.76 1.46 19.49
C MET A 173 9.07 2.75 19.05
N GLN A 174 9.86 3.84 18.93
CA GLN A 174 9.35 5.14 18.53
C GLN A 174 9.79 5.49 17.11
N LYS A 175 8.96 6.30 16.45
CA LYS A 175 9.34 6.96 15.18
C LYS A 175 9.39 8.47 15.41
N ARG A 176 10.25 9.14 14.66
CA ARG A 176 10.33 10.60 14.58
C ARG A 176 10.21 11.09 13.16
N PHE A 177 9.73 12.31 12.99
CA PHE A 177 9.74 12.98 11.68
C PHE A 177 11.17 13.35 11.30
N ASP A 178 11.52 13.07 10.06
CA ASP A 178 12.80 13.43 9.45
C ASP A 178 12.57 14.51 8.38
N PRO A 179 13.01 15.77 8.62
CA PRO A 179 12.79 16.87 7.68
C PRO A 179 13.60 16.75 6.38
N ASP A 180 14.66 15.94 6.37
CA ASP A 180 15.46 15.75 5.18
C ASP A 180 14.76 14.89 4.14
N THR A 181 13.91 13.96 4.58
CA THR A 181 13.16 13.04 3.72
C THR A 181 11.64 13.25 3.73
N ASP A 182 11.10 14.03 4.67
CA ASP A 182 9.68 14.16 5.02
C ASP A 182 9.03 12.82 5.43
N LEU A 183 9.84 11.85 5.87
CA LEU A 183 9.38 10.54 6.36
C LEU A 183 9.32 10.50 7.90
N THR A 184 8.57 9.53 8.43
CA THR A 184 8.65 9.13 9.82
C THR A 184 9.52 7.89 9.93
N LEU A 185 10.72 8.04 10.51
CA LEU A 185 11.72 7.00 10.61
C LEU A 185 11.82 6.48 12.06
N ILE A 186 12.29 5.23 12.23
CA ILE A 186 12.58 4.69 13.57
C ILE A 186 13.62 5.59 14.24
N ASP A 187 13.32 5.98 15.47
CA ASP A 187 14.24 6.70 16.35
C ASP A 187 14.99 5.67 17.22
N PRO A 188 16.28 5.43 16.94
CA PRO A 188 17.09 4.49 17.71
C PRO A 188 17.55 5.06 19.06
N SER A 189 17.21 6.33 19.36
CA SER A 189 17.55 6.92 20.65
C SER A 189 16.84 6.13 21.75
N PRO A 190 17.55 5.63 22.77
CA PRO A 190 16.92 4.83 23.80
C PRO A 190 15.85 5.65 24.52
N ALA A 191 14.65 5.07 24.65
CA ALA A 191 13.56 5.64 25.42
C ALA A 191 13.92 5.74 26.92
N ASN A 192 14.98 5.09 27.34
CA ASN A 192 15.46 5.03 28.71
C ASN A 192 16.89 5.58 28.82
N LYS A 193 17.02 6.75 29.43
CA LYS A 193 18.29 7.22 30.00
C LYS A 193 18.59 6.54 31.36
N GLU A 194 18.30 5.26 31.51
CA GLU A 194 18.56 4.51 32.72
C GLU A 194 19.48 3.33 32.48
N GLU A 195 20.67 3.59 31.97
CA GLU A 195 21.85 2.74 32.22
C GLU A 195 23.06 3.65 32.39
N LYS A 196 23.23 4.15 33.62
CA LYS A 196 24.50 4.59 34.18
C LYS A 196 24.75 3.85 35.47
#